data_4d9c2fe3a84c35810ccaedeca2b432fa
#
_entry.id   4d9c2fe3a84c35810ccaedeca2b432fa
#
_cell.length_a   1.000
_cell.length_b   1.000
_cell.length_c   1.000
_cell.angle_alpha   90.00
_cell.angle_beta   90.00
_cell.angle_gamma   90.00
#
_symmetry.space_group_name_H-M   'P 1'
#
loop_
_entity.id
_entity.type
_entity.pdbx_description
1 polymer ?
#
loop_
_entity_poly.entity_id
_entity_poly.type
_entity_poly.pdbx_seq_one_letter_code
_entity_poly.pdbx_strand_id
1 'polypeptide(L)'
;MDIFGYIKIGKRISKAHKAMFTDKTMVLWYKGNPIIGTMHDGFWYQQDLNGMFEQLMFQSEVTHVSFLPSPNEDRERKNPSHHR
;
A
#
# COMPACT_ATOMS: atom_id res chain seq x y z
N MET A 1 8.45 7.81 -16.50
CA MET A 1 8.70 7.82 -15.21
C MET A 1 7.51 7.94 -14.40
N ASP A 2 7.53 7.32 -13.32
CA ASP A 2 6.43 7.28 -12.57
C ASP A 2 6.57 8.14 -11.43
N ILE A 3 5.86 9.16 -11.40
CA ILE A 3 5.89 10.14 -10.37
C ILE A 3 5.63 9.54 -9.04
N PHE A 4 4.84 8.48 -9.04
CA PHE A 4 4.41 7.91 -7.78
C PHE A 4 5.21 6.71 -7.35
N GLY A 5 6.23 6.37 -8.12
CA GLY A 5 7.08 5.27 -7.73
C GLY A 5 6.38 3.94 -7.70
N TYR A 6 5.74 3.57 -8.78
CA TYR A 6 5.10 2.27 -8.85
C TYR A 6 6.13 1.17 -8.74
N ILE A 7 5.76 0.14 -8.03
CA ILE A 7 6.54 -1.08 -7.93
C ILE A 7 5.77 -2.17 -8.65
N LYS A 8 6.34 -2.71 -9.72
CA LYS A 8 5.71 -3.79 -10.45
C LYS A 8 6.00 -5.08 -9.72
N ILE A 9 4.96 -5.89 -9.51
CA ILE A 9 5.13 -7.16 -8.84
C ILE A 9 4.73 -8.28 -9.76
N GLY A 10 5.42 -9.39 -9.66
CA GLY A 10 5.11 -10.55 -10.44
C GLY A 10 4.08 -11.42 -9.74
N LYS A 11 3.88 -12.59 -10.28
CA LYS A 11 2.92 -13.51 -9.70
C LYS A 11 3.34 -13.99 -8.33
N ARG A 12 4.64 -14.08 -8.10
CA ARG A 12 5.15 -14.44 -6.79
C ARG A 12 5.83 -13.25 -6.20
N ILE A 13 5.50 -12.92 -4.99
CA ILE A 13 6.06 -11.78 -4.30
C ILE A 13 7.26 -12.25 -3.49
N SER A 14 8.39 -11.58 -3.67
CA SER A 14 9.60 -11.96 -2.96
C SER A 14 9.46 -11.68 -1.47
N LYS A 15 10.29 -12.31 -0.67
CA LYS A 15 10.29 -12.07 0.76
C LYS A 15 10.57 -10.61 1.07
N ALA A 16 11.49 -10.01 0.31
CA ALA A 16 11.83 -8.61 0.51
C ALA A 16 10.63 -7.70 0.26
N HIS A 17 9.88 -7.98 -0.81
CA HIS A 17 8.71 -7.19 -1.11
C HIS A 17 7.62 -7.40 -0.06
N LYS A 18 7.44 -8.63 0.40
CA LYS A 18 6.46 -8.88 1.44
C LYS A 18 6.77 -8.08 2.69
N ALA A 19 8.03 -8.06 3.08
CA ALA A 19 8.43 -7.29 4.25
C ALA A 19 8.20 -5.80 4.04
N MET A 20 8.49 -5.32 2.83
CA MET A 20 8.32 -3.93 2.51
C MET A 20 6.85 -3.51 2.53
N PHE A 21 5.96 -4.37 2.10
CA PHE A 21 4.54 -4.04 1.94
C PHE A 21 3.70 -4.28 3.19
N THR A 22 4.18 -5.07 4.12
CA THR A 22 3.37 -5.50 5.26
C THR A 22 2.92 -4.32 6.10
N ASP A 23 1.63 -4.24 6.33
CA ASP A 23 0.99 -3.24 7.18
C ASP A 23 1.21 -1.79 6.73
N LYS A 24 1.45 -1.60 5.45
CA LYS A 24 1.57 -0.25 4.88
C LYS A 24 0.33 0.06 4.07
N THR A 25 -0.10 1.32 4.11
CA THR A 25 -1.21 1.75 3.28
C THR A 25 -0.68 2.07 1.89
N MET A 26 -1.30 1.47 0.90
CA MET A 26 -0.78 1.54 -0.46
C MET A 26 -1.91 1.64 -1.47
N VAL A 27 -1.55 2.07 -2.67
CA VAL A 27 -2.45 1.93 -3.81
C VAL A 27 -2.07 0.63 -4.51
N LEU A 28 -3.04 -0.24 -4.66
CA LEU A 28 -2.84 -1.51 -5.33
C LEU A 28 -3.56 -1.47 -6.67
N TRP A 29 -2.87 -1.85 -7.73
CA TRP A 29 -3.54 -1.97 -9.04
C TRP A 29 -4.10 -3.37 -9.13
N TYR A 30 -5.41 -3.48 -8.90
CA TYR A 30 -6.11 -4.76 -8.84
C TYR A 30 -7.02 -4.89 -10.04
N LYS A 31 -6.78 -5.87 -10.88
CA LYS A 31 -7.52 -6.07 -12.12
C LYS A 31 -7.52 -4.79 -12.95
N GLY A 32 -6.41 -4.07 -12.94
CA GLY A 32 -6.27 -2.86 -13.73
C GLY A 32 -6.85 -1.60 -13.12
N ASN A 33 -7.42 -1.70 -11.91
CA ASN A 33 -8.01 -0.53 -11.26
C ASN A 33 -7.29 -0.23 -9.95
N PRO A 34 -7.10 1.05 -9.64
CA PRO A 34 -6.44 1.39 -8.38
C PRO A 34 -7.39 1.25 -7.21
N ILE A 35 -6.94 0.63 -6.15
CA ILE A 35 -7.69 0.55 -4.90
C ILE A 35 -6.74 0.85 -3.76
N ILE A 36 -7.27 1.22 -2.62
CA ILE A 36 -6.47 1.43 -1.42
C ILE A 36 -6.44 0.12 -0.65
N GLY A 37 -5.27 -0.28 -0.23
CA GLY A 37 -5.18 -1.52 0.50
C GLY A 37 -3.86 -1.71 1.20
N THR A 38 -3.64 -2.91 1.66
CA THR A 38 -2.43 -3.24 2.41
C THR A 38 -2.11 -4.71 2.23
N MET A 39 -0.94 -5.11 2.68
CA MET A 39 -0.59 -6.52 2.77
C MET A 39 -0.49 -6.89 4.24
N HIS A 40 -1.07 -8.01 4.59
CA HIS A 40 -0.99 -8.51 5.95
C HIS A 40 -0.84 -10.02 5.89
N ASP A 41 0.17 -10.51 6.57
CA ASP A 41 0.41 -11.96 6.65
C ASP A 41 0.58 -12.60 5.27
N GLY A 42 1.12 -11.83 4.34
CA GLY A 42 1.39 -12.33 3.00
C GLY A 42 0.24 -12.25 2.02
N PHE A 43 -0.87 -11.64 2.44
CA PHE A 43 -2.05 -11.51 1.58
C PHE A 43 -2.44 -10.07 1.38
N TRP A 44 -3.02 -9.78 0.21
CA TRP A 44 -3.48 -8.43 -0.12
C TRP A 44 -4.90 -8.22 0.41
N TYR A 45 -5.14 -7.03 0.95
CA TYR A 45 -6.45 -6.63 1.47
C TYR A 45 -6.84 -5.29 0.89
N GLN A 46 -8.12 -5.10 0.66
CA GLN A 46 -8.67 -3.82 0.23
C GLN A 46 -9.28 -3.13 1.45
N GLN A 47 -9.11 -1.82 1.53
CA GLN A 47 -9.71 -1.04 2.59
C GLN A 47 -10.95 -0.35 2.04
N ASP A 48 -12.09 -0.49 2.72
CA ASP A 48 -13.32 0.14 2.26
C ASP A 48 -13.44 1.55 2.83
N LEU A 49 -14.55 2.20 2.55
CA LEU A 49 -14.77 3.57 2.98
C LEU A 49 -14.87 3.72 4.48
N ASN A 50 -15.19 2.66 5.17
CA ASN A 50 -15.28 2.69 6.62
C ASN A 50 -13.98 2.30 7.30
N GLY A 51 -12.95 2.08 6.51
CA GLY A 51 -11.66 1.68 7.05
C GLY A 51 -11.53 0.20 7.34
N MET A 52 -12.51 -0.59 6.97
CA MET A 52 -12.46 -2.02 7.20
C MET A 52 -11.68 -2.70 6.08
N PHE A 53 -11.00 -3.79 6.42
CA PHE A 53 -10.20 -4.50 5.46
C PHE A 53 -10.88 -5.79 5.04
N GLU A 54 -10.76 -6.09 3.76
CA GLU A 54 -11.30 -7.32 3.21
C GLU A 54 -10.25 -7.97 2.32
N GLN A 55 -9.98 -9.23 2.52
CA GLN A 55 -8.98 -9.93 1.74
C GLN A 55 -9.43 -10.01 0.28
N LEU A 56 -8.52 -9.69 -0.62
CA LEU A 56 -8.84 -9.75 -2.05
C LEU A 56 -9.00 -11.20 -2.49
N MET A 57 -10.03 -11.45 -3.26
CA MET A 57 -10.31 -12.79 -3.73
C MET A 57 -9.26 -13.28 -4.71
N PHE A 58 -8.79 -12.41 -5.58
CA PHE A 58 -7.84 -12.80 -6.61
C PHE A 58 -6.48 -12.16 -6.37
N GLN A 59 -5.74 -12.74 -5.46
CA GLN A 59 -4.46 -12.19 -5.01
C GLN A 59 -3.47 -11.92 -6.13
N SER A 60 -3.46 -12.75 -7.16
CA SER A 60 -2.51 -12.60 -8.24
C SER A 60 -2.87 -11.50 -9.22
N GLU A 61 -4.03 -10.87 -9.04
CA GLU A 61 -4.44 -9.79 -9.91
C GLU A 61 -3.92 -8.42 -9.45
N VAL A 62 -3.13 -8.39 -8.39
CA VAL A 62 -2.45 -7.17 -8.01
C VAL A 62 -1.14 -7.12 -8.78
N THR A 63 -1.02 -6.16 -9.69
CA THR A 63 0.12 -6.10 -10.58
C THR A 63 1.14 -5.03 -10.22
N HIS A 64 0.68 -3.96 -9.61
CA HIS A 64 1.56 -2.84 -9.24
C HIS A 64 1.14 -2.30 -7.88
N VAL A 65 2.09 -1.69 -7.20
CA VAL A 65 1.85 -1.11 -5.88
C VAL A 65 2.52 0.25 -5.82
N SER A 66 1.89 1.20 -5.17
CA SER A 66 2.48 2.51 -4.93
C SER A 66 2.20 2.90 -3.49
N PHE A 67 3.23 3.32 -2.78
CA PHE A 67 3.04 3.73 -1.40
C PHE A 67 2.42 5.12 -1.33
N LEU A 68 1.57 5.31 -0.34
CA LEU A 68 0.99 6.61 -0.09
C LEU A 68 1.74 7.28 1.05
N PRO A 69 2.01 8.56 0.94
CA PRO A 69 2.63 9.27 2.07
C PRO A 69 1.65 9.34 3.22
N SER A 70 2.18 9.24 4.41
CA SER A 70 1.37 9.32 5.60
C SER A 70 1.16 10.78 5.97
N PRO A 71 -0.07 11.22 6.17
CA PRO A 71 -0.29 12.59 6.63
C PRO A 71 0.36 12.87 7.97
N ASN A 72 0.46 11.85 8.80
CA ASN A 72 1.09 12.02 10.09
C ASN A 72 2.58 12.26 9.96
N GLU A 73 3.21 11.58 9.05
CA GLU A 73 4.62 11.79 8.80
C GLU A 73 4.88 13.19 8.30
N ASP A 74 4.05 13.68 7.41
CA ASP A 74 4.18 15.02 6.91
C ASP A 74 4.02 16.03 8.00
N ARG A 75 3.07 15.81 8.86
CA ARG A 75 2.81 16.74 9.95
C ARG A 75 3.98 16.77 10.93
N GLU A 76 4.54 15.63 11.22
CA GLU A 76 5.68 15.57 12.11
C GLU A 76 6.88 16.26 11.52
N ARG A 77 7.08 16.10 10.23
CA ARG A 77 8.19 16.75 9.59
C ARG A 77 8.03 18.26 9.56
N LYS A 78 6.82 18.74 9.39
CA LYS A 78 6.57 20.15 9.30
C LYS A 78 6.61 20.84 10.64
N ASN A 79 6.34 20.13 11.70
CA ASN A 79 6.24 20.75 12.99
C ASN A 79 7.17 20.18 13.98
N PRO A 80 8.42 20.11 13.66
CA PRO A 80 9.31 19.49 14.61
C PRO A 80 9.40 20.24 15.88
N SER A 81 9.04 21.46 15.85
CA SER A 81 9.19 22.19 17.00
C SER A 81 8.02 22.67 17.57
N HIS A 82 6.92 22.31 17.16
CA HIS A 82 5.92 22.89 17.63
C HIS A 82 5.37 22.31 18.60
N HIS A 83 5.32 22.04 19.01
CA HIS A 83 4.80 21.53 19.78
C HIS A 83 5.09 21.99 20.82
N ARG A 84 5.03 22.58 20.62
CA ARG A 84 5.21 23.11 21.42
C ARG A 84 4.61 23.74 21.74
#